data_e094651bf63cc9759c5d28b5c0647a05
#
_entry.id   e094651bf63cc9759c5d28b5c0647a05
#
_cell.length_a   1.000
_cell.length_b   1.000
_cell.length_c   1.000
_cell.angle_alpha   90.00
_cell.angle_beta   90.00
_cell.angle_gamma   90.00
#
_symmetry.space_group_name_H-M   'P 1'
#
loop_
_entity.id
_entity.type
_entity.pdbx_description
1 polymer ?
#
loop_
_entity_poly.entity_id
_entity_poly.type
_entity_poly.pdbx_seq_one_letter_code
_entity_poly.pdbx_strand_id
1 'polypeptide(L)'
;MALNGAHLLFNLSSSNELIGKYQYRRSLVSNQSSKLIAGYVYTSSGVFESSSDVVFSGHALISENGAILTESKRFQFDSEMLIADIDVFKLHTLRIKDISYMGIHPSKPCREIMVHVPDSSTLRRDYERFPFVPHDLTNRTLS
;
A
#
# COMPACT_ATOMS: atom_id res chain seq x y z
N MET A 1 10.93 -3.47 -9.77
CA MET A 1 11.35 -3.23 -8.38
C MET A 1 10.92 -4.37 -7.45
N ALA A 2 9.62 -4.68 -7.30
CA ALA A 2 9.19 -5.77 -6.40
C ALA A 2 9.87 -7.11 -6.71
N LEU A 3 10.00 -7.48 -7.99
CA LEU A 3 10.72 -8.68 -8.43
C LEU A 3 12.24 -8.66 -8.15
N ASN A 4 12.79 -7.49 -7.88
CA ASN A 4 14.19 -7.31 -7.44
C ASN A 4 14.32 -7.25 -5.91
N GLY A 5 13.29 -7.66 -5.17
CA GLY A 5 13.33 -7.75 -3.71
C GLY A 5 12.67 -6.59 -2.96
N ALA A 6 12.24 -5.51 -3.60
CA ALA A 6 11.63 -4.38 -2.91
C ALA A 6 10.30 -4.80 -2.24
N HIS A 7 10.21 -4.68 -0.92
CA HIS A 7 9.00 -4.95 -0.15
C HIS A 7 8.10 -3.72 0.01
N LEU A 8 8.66 -2.51 -0.13
CA LEU A 8 7.94 -1.25 -0.09
C LEU A 8 8.09 -0.53 -1.42
N LEU A 9 6.97 -0.06 -1.96
CA LEU A 9 6.91 0.68 -3.21
C LEU A 9 6.29 2.05 -2.95
N PHE A 10 6.96 3.10 -3.38
CA PHE A 10 6.50 4.48 -3.27
C PHE A 10 6.13 5.01 -4.64
N ASN A 11 4.92 5.53 -4.78
CA ASN A 11 4.40 6.10 -6.00
C ASN A 11 3.96 7.55 -5.76
N LEU A 12 4.83 8.47 -6.14
CA LEU A 12 4.55 9.90 -6.19
C LEU A 12 3.90 10.21 -7.53
N SER A 13 2.65 10.65 -7.53
CA SER A 13 1.82 10.77 -8.72
C SER A 13 1.23 12.17 -8.87
N SER A 14 0.96 12.57 -10.10
CA SER A 14 0.16 13.75 -10.46
C SER A 14 -1.06 13.32 -11.27
N SER A 15 -1.84 12.40 -10.69
CA SER A 15 -3.05 11.89 -11.32
C SER A 15 -4.22 12.82 -11.07
N ASN A 16 -4.73 13.48 -12.12
CA ASN A 16 -5.90 14.36 -12.04
C ASN A 16 -7.16 13.62 -11.58
N GLU A 17 -8.10 14.34 -11.01
CA GLU A 17 -9.40 13.79 -10.62
C GLU A 17 -10.39 13.80 -11.79
N LEU A 18 -11.11 12.69 -11.93
CA LEU A 18 -12.25 12.49 -12.82
C LEU A 18 -13.34 11.73 -12.08
N ILE A 19 -14.56 11.79 -12.57
CA ILE A 19 -15.68 11.01 -12.02
C ILE A 19 -15.32 9.51 -12.04
N GLY A 20 -15.46 8.84 -10.90
CA GLY A 20 -15.16 7.41 -10.75
C GLY A 20 -13.67 7.07 -10.55
N LYS A 21 -12.74 8.00 -10.79
CA LYS A 21 -11.30 7.74 -10.71
C LYS A 21 -10.81 7.44 -9.29
N TYR A 22 -11.50 7.93 -8.28
CA TYR A 22 -11.23 7.61 -6.89
C TYR A 22 -11.28 6.09 -6.64
N GLN A 23 -12.39 5.44 -6.99
CA GLN A 23 -12.57 4.00 -6.78
C GLN A 23 -11.57 3.19 -7.61
N TYR A 24 -11.35 3.61 -8.85
CA TYR A 24 -10.34 3.01 -9.73
C TYR A 24 -8.94 3.06 -9.10
N ARG A 25 -8.50 4.23 -8.62
CA ARG A 25 -7.19 4.42 -7.99
C ARG A 25 -7.04 3.56 -6.73
N ARG A 26 -8.06 3.54 -5.90
CA ARG A 26 -8.12 2.72 -4.69
C ARG A 26 -7.97 1.24 -5.01
N SER A 27 -8.74 0.75 -5.97
CA SER A 27 -8.66 -0.64 -6.45
C SER A 27 -7.29 -0.93 -7.08
N LEU A 28 -6.75 -0.01 -7.88
CA LEU A 28 -5.44 -0.17 -8.52
C LEU A 28 -4.32 -0.35 -7.49
N VAL A 29 -4.25 0.50 -6.48
CA VAL A 29 -3.21 0.44 -5.43
C VAL A 29 -3.36 -0.84 -4.60
N SER A 30 -4.57 -1.19 -4.19
CA SER A 30 -4.87 -2.42 -3.46
C SER A 30 -4.46 -3.65 -4.28
N ASN A 31 -4.87 -3.74 -5.54
CA ASN A 31 -4.55 -4.87 -6.42
C ASN A 31 -3.05 -4.97 -6.70
N GLN A 32 -2.34 -3.85 -6.91
CA GLN A 32 -0.89 -3.86 -7.10
C GLN A 32 -0.16 -4.30 -5.85
N SER A 33 -0.58 -3.82 -4.67
CA SER A 33 -0.05 -4.24 -3.38
C SER A 33 -0.19 -5.76 -3.17
N SER A 34 -1.37 -6.31 -3.47
CA SER A 34 -1.65 -7.74 -3.38
C SER A 34 -0.82 -8.56 -4.38
N LYS A 35 -0.88 -8.21 -5.67
CA LYS A 35 -0.18 -8.92 -6.73
C LYS A 35 1.33 -8.97 -6.54
N LEU A 36 1.90 -7.92 -5.95
CA LEU A 36 3.34 -7.80 -5.70
C LEU A 36 3.76 -8.29 -4.31
N ILE A 37 2.79 -8.69 -3.47
CA ILE A 37 3.01 -9.03 -2.05
C ILE A 37 3.89 -7.98 -1.41
N ALA A 38 3.42 -6.73 -1.42
CA ALA A 38 4.21 -5.55 -1.06
C ALA A 38 3.41 -4.53 -0.27
N GLY A 39 4.10 -3.70 0.49
CA GLY A 39 3.58 -2.41 0.93
C GLY A 39 3.59 -1.44 -0.24
N TYR A 40 2.49 -0.74 -0.47
CA TYR A 40 2.36 0.24 -1.54
C TYR A 40 1.90 1.58 -0.96
N VAL A 41 2.75 2.58 -1.08
CA VAL A 41 2.50 3.95 -0.62
C VAL A 41 2.23 4.81 -1.84
N TYR A 42 1.04 5.35 -1.94
CA TYR A 42 0.63 6.25 -3.02
C TYR A 42 0.34 7.63 -2.45
N THR A 43 0.81 8.66 -3.13
CA THR A 43 0.43 10.05 -2.89
C THR A 43 0.29 10.80 -4.20
N SER A 44 -0.64 11.74 -4.27
CA SER A 44 -0.92 12.54 -5.46
C SER A 44 -0.80 14.03 -5.17
N SER A 45 -0.64 14.81 -6.22
CA SER A 45 -0.65 16.28 -6.18
C SER A 45 -1.83 16.83 -5.41
N GLY A 46 -1.59 17.85 -4.63
CA GLY A 46 -2.57 18.52 -3.77
C GLY A 46 -3.48 19.49 -4.53
N VAL A 47 -4.51 19.99 -3.84
CA VAL A 47 -5.51 20.90 -4.43
C VAL A 47 -4.91 22.19 -4.99
N PHE A 48 -3.83 22.68 -4.38
CA PHE A 48 -3.15 23.91 -4.80
C PHE A 48 -2.36 23.77 -6.11
N GLU A 49 -2.18 22.56 -6.60
CA GLU A 49 -1.55 22.28 -7.89
C GLU A 49 -2.57 22.20 -9.03
N SER A 50 -3.84 22.36 -8.70
CA SER A 50 -4.93 22.39 -9.69
C SER A 50 -4.84 23.65 -10.57
N SER A 51 -5.28 23.49 -11.84
CA SER A 51 -5.35 24.59 -12.82
C SER A 51 -6.77 24.69 -13.41
N SER A 52 -6.94 25.54 -14.42
CA SER A 52 -8.20 25.61 -15.18
C SER A 52 -8.53 24.31 -15.91
N ASP A 53 -7.51 23.51 -16.26
CA ASP A 53 -7.66 22.34 -17.12
C ASP A 53 -7.67 21.02 -16.34
N VAL A 54 -7.03 20.99 -15.17
CA VAL A 54 -6.88 19.78 -14.37
C VAL A 54 -7.09 20.04 -12.88
N VAL A 55 -7.76 19.13 -12.23
CA VAL A 55 -8.05 19.18 -10.79
C VAL A 55 -7.30 18.04 -10.09
N PHE A 56 -6.64 18.35 -8.98
CA PHE A 56 -5.99 17.37 -8.11
C PHE A 56 -6.65 17.36 -6.73
N SER A 57 -6.67 16.21 -6.11
CA SER A 57 -7.39 16.00 -4.84
C SER A 57 -6.49 15.81 -3.62
N GLY A 58 -5.18 15.68 -3.81
CA GLY A 58 -4.27 15.35 -2.72
C GLY A 58 -4.47 13.94 -2.15
N HIS A 59 -5.06 13.03 -2.92
CA HIS A 59 -5.37 11.68 -2.46
C HIS A 59 -4.09 10.89 -2.15
N ALA A 60 -3.99 10.37 -0.93
CA ALA A 60 -2.92 9.49 -0.50
C ALA A 60 -3.49 8.22 0.14
N LEU A 61 -2.80 7.10 0.00
CA LEU A 61 -3.17 5.84 0.64
C LEU A 61 -1.97 4.91 0.82
N ILE A 62 -2.03 4.09 1.87
CA ILE A 62 -1.04 3.07 2.18
C ILE A 62 -1.74 1.72 2.19
N SER A 63 -1.22 0.78 1.42
CA SER A 63 -1.75 -0.59 1.33
C SER A 63 -0.66 -1.62 1.64
N GLU A 64 -1.02 -2.72 2.29
CA GLU A 64 -0.16 -3.88 2.54
C GLU A 64 -0.85 -5.15 2.04
N ASN A 65 -0.23 -5.82 1.09
CA ASN A 65 -0.74 -7.09 0.54
C ASN A 65 -2.24 -7.06 0.20
N GLY A 66 -2.68 -5.96 -0.42
CA GLY A 66 -4.08 -5.75 -0.83
C GLY A 66 -4.97 -5.07 0.20
N ALA A 67 -4.63 -5.11 1.49
CA ALA A 67 -5.37 -4.40 2.52
C ALA A 67 -5.00 -2.91 2.55
N ILE A 68 -5.96 -2.01 2.49
CA ILE A 68 -5.73 -0.58 2.71
C ILE A 68 -5.62 -0.34 4.21
N LEU A 69 -4.45 0.13 4.66
CA LEU A 69 -4.16 0.41 6.05
C LEU A 69 -4.64 1.80 6.47
N THR A 70 -4.45 2.78 5.60
CA THR A 70 -4.91 4.15 5.83
C THR A 70 -5.08 4.89 4.52
N GLU A 71 -5.94 5.91 4.51
CA GLU A 71 -6.33 6.67 3.35
C GLU A 71 -6.66 8.11 3.76
N SER A 72 -6.20 9.10 2.98
CA SER A 72 -6.47 10.51 3.22
C SER A 72 -7.89 10.89 2.77
N LYS A 73 -8.38 11.96 3.35
CA LYS A 73 -9.52 12.67 2.76
C LYS A 73 -9.06 13.37 1.48
N ARG A 74 -9.94 13.46 0.52
CA ARG A 74 -9.70 14.17 -0.74
C ARG A 74 -10.12 15.64 -0.62
N PHE A 75 -9.51 16.49 -1.44
CA PHE A 75 -9.83 17.91 -1.55
C PHE A 75 -9.64 18.68 -0.23
N GLN A 76 -8.63 18.31 0.55
CA GLN A 76 -8.26 19.05 1.76
C GLN A 76 -7.33 20.22 1.41
N PHE A 77 -7.57 21.37 2.05
CA PHE A 77 -6.73 22.56 1.93
C PHE A 77 -5.62 22.59 2.99
N ASP A 78 -5.75 21.78 4.03
CA ASP A 78 -4.74 21.63 5.06
C ASP A 78 -3.81 20.44 4.73
N SER A 79 -2.58 20.51 5.26
CA SER A 79 -1.63 19.41 5.14
C SER A 79 -2.06 18.23 5.99
N GLU A 80 -2.07 17.04 5.42
CA GLU A 80 -2.38 15.78 6.10
C GLU A 80 -1.18 14.84 6.00
N MET A 81 -0.87 14.14 7.08
CA MET A 81 0.17 13.11 7.10
C MET A 81 -0.46 11.75 7.46
N LEU A 82 -0.29 10.77 6.57
CA LEU A 82 -0.69 9.39 6.83
C LEU A 82 0.47 8.61 7.42
N ILE A 83 0.20 7.84 8.47
CA ILE A 83 1.16 6.96 9.13
C ILE A 83 0.56 5.57 9.23
N ALA A 84 1.32 4.55 8.85
CA ALA A 84 0.95 3.16 9.01
C ALA A 84 2.20 2.29 9.23
N ASP A 85 2.04 1.25 10.04
CA ASP A 85 3.07 0.22 10.20
C ASP A 85 2.87 -0.86 9.14
N ILE A 86 3.94 -1.21 8.42
CA ILE A 86 3.95 -2.28 7.41
C ILE A 86 4.83 -3.41 7.92
N ASP A 87 4.29 -4.63 7.94
CA ASP A 87 5.01 -5.83 8.36
C ASP A 87 5.83 -6.41 7.20
N VAL A 88 7.07 -5.96 7.10
CA VAL A 88 8.01 -6.42 6.07
C VAL A 88 8.34 -7.91 6.22
N PHE A 89 8.41 -8.45 7.45
CA PHE A 89 8.67 -9.86 7.68
C PHE A 89 7.52 -10.74 7.20
N LYS A 90 6.29 -10.32 7.42
CA LYS A 90 5.10 -10.99 6.89
C LYS A 90 5.14 -11.01 5.35
N LEU A 91 5.41 -9.88 4.72
CA LEU A 91 5.50 -9.77 3.26
C LEU A 91 6.60 -10.70 2.70
N HIS A 92 7.77 -10.72 3.34
CA HIS A 92 8.86 -11.60 2.97
C HIS A 92 8.46 -13.08 3.08
N THR A 93 7.85 -13.47 4.20
CA THR A 93 7.38 -14.84 4.44
C THR A 93 6.33 -15.27 3.40
N LEU A 94 5.39 -14.39 3.06
CA LEU A 94 4.38 -14.66 2.04
C LEU A 94 5.01 -14.88 0.66
N ARG A 95 6.01 -14.07 0.27
CA ARG A 95 6.74 -14.25 -1.00
C ARG A 95 7.48 -15.58 -1.09
N ILE A 96 8.11 -16.03 0.00
CA ILE A 96 8.81 -17.34 0.04
C ILE A 96 7.82 -18.50 -0.10
N LYS A 97 6.59 -18.35 0.40
CA LYS A 97 5.55 -19.39 0.29
C LYS A 97 4.83 -19.39 -1.05
N ASP A 98 4.91 -18.32 -1.82
CA ASP A 98 4.24 -18.20 -3.10
C ASP A 98 5.13 -18.74 -4.24
N ILE A 99 4.79 -19.92 -4.73
CA ILE A 99 5.52 -20.62 -5.80
C ILE A 99 5.54 -19.77 -7.09
N SER A 100 4.46 -19.06 -7.38
CA SER A 100 4.38 -18.21 -8.57
C SER A 100 5.35 -17.04 -8.48
N TYR A 101 5.54 -16.49 -7.27
CA TYR A 101 6.48 -15.40 -7.04
C TYR A 101 7.94 -15.87 -7.14
N MET A 102 8.26 -17.05 -6.62
CA MET A 102 9.62 -17.59 -6.63
C MET A 102 10.14 -17.95 -8.03
N GLY A 103 9.25 -18.27 -8.96
CA GLY A 103 9.61 -18.59 -10.36
C GLY A 103 9.97 -17.39 -11.23
N ILE A 104 9.82 -16.17 -10.71
CA ILE A 104 10.05 -14.95 -11.50
C ILE A 104 11.47 -14.43 -11.23
N HIS A 105 12.28 -14.39 -12.29
CA HIS A 105 13.61 -13.80 -12.25
C HIS A 105 13.59 -12.36 -12.77
N PRO A 106 14.17 -11.40 -12.04
CA PRO A 106 14.24 -10.02 -12.51
C PRO A 106 15.12 -9.93 -13.76
N SER A 107 14.64 -9.22 -14.77
CA SER A 107 15.35 -9.07 -16.05
C SER A 107 16.37 -7.93 -16.06
N LYS A 108 16.33 -7.03 -15.07
CA LYS A 108 17.19 -5.85 -15.01
C LYS A 108 17.70 -5.62 -13.61
N PRO A 109 19.00 -5.30 -13.42
CA PRO A 109 19.53 -4.93 -12.12
C PRO A 109 18.94 -3.59 -11.65
N CYS A 110 18.77 -3.44 -10.33
CA CYS A 110 18.42 -2.18 -9.71
C CYS A 110 19.68 -1.53 -9.11
N ARG A 111 19.69 -0.19 -9.06
CA ARG A 111 20.67 0.53 -8.25
C ARG A 111 20.32 0.34 -6.78
N GLU A 112 21.27 -0.13 -5.99
CA GLU A 112 21.13 -0.29 -4.55
C GLU A 112 21.80 0.87 -3.81
N ILE A 113 21.13 1.37 -2.78
CA ILE A 113 21.66 2.37 -1.86
C ILE A 113 21.47 1.81 -0.46
N MET A 114 22.56 1.55 0.23
CA MET A 114 22.53 1.09 1.62
C MET A 114 22.26 2.27 2.55
N VAL A 115 21.23 2.12 3.37
CA VAL A 115 20.86 3.10 4.40
C VAL A 115 20.81 2.37 5.74
N HIS A 116 21.51 2.92 6.72
CA HIS A 116 21.46 2.41 8.09
C HIS A 116 20.20 2.95 8.78
N VAL A 117 19.28 2.05 9.12
CA VAL A 117 18.05 2.39 9.84
C VAL A 117 18.16 1.76 11.23
N PRO A 118 17.92 2.51 12.32
CA PRO A 118 17.90 1.92 13.66
C PRO A 118 16.81 0.86 13.78
N ASP A 119 17.11 -0.22 14.48
CA ASP A 119 16.16 -1.30 14.73
C ASP A 119 14.93 -0.76 15.48
N SER A 120 13.79 -0.77 14.83
CA SER A 120 12.49 -0.48 15.42
C SER A 120 11.78 -1.81 15.64
N SER A 121 11.73 -2.26 16.89
CA SER A 121 11.29 -3.61 17.22
C SER A 121 9.81 -3.77 17.53
N THR A 122 9.03 -2.69 17.58
CA THR A 122 7.62 -2.75 17.98
C THR A 122 6.70 -2.20 16.89
N LEU A 123 5.91 -3.08 16.28
CA LEU A 123 4.78 -2.69 15.46
C LEU A 123 3.66 -2.13 16.36
N ARG A 124 3.14 -0.97 16.01
CA ARG A 124 2.05 -0.29 16.74
C ARG A 124 0.69 -0.68 16.19
N ARG A 125 0.53 -1.93 15.76
CA ARG A 125 -0.74 -2.43 15.28
C ARG A 125 -1.07 -3.77 15.93
N ASP A 126 -2.35 -4.00 16.15
CA ASP A 126 -2.85 -5.27 16.67
C ASP A 126 -2.94 -6.30 15.56
N TYR A 127 -2.47 -7.50 15.87
CA TYR A 127 -2.62 -8.68 15.01
C TYR A 127 -3.74 -9.56 15.53
N GLU A 128 -4.53 -10.02 14.61
CA GLU A 128 -5.54 -10.99 14.90
C GLU A 128 -4.89 -12.32 15.31
N ARG A 129 -5.08 -12.72 16.56
CA ARG A 129 -4.50 -13.97 17.10
C ARG A 129 -5.11 -15.21 16.49
N PHE A 130 -6.36 -15.09 16.03
CA PHE A 130 -7.14 -16.19 15.46
C PHE A 130 -7.72 -15.77 14.10
N PRO A 131 -6.89 -15.70 13.05
CA PRO A 131 -7.33 -15.18 11.74
C PRO A 131 -8.39 -16.04 11.05
N PHE A 132 -8.62 -17.27 11.54
CA PHE A 132 -9.63 -18.19 11.00
C PHE A 132 -10.95 -18.15 11.77
N VAL A 133 -11.04 -17.39 12.86
CA VAL A 133 -12.27 -17.23 13.65
C VAL A 133 -12.88 -15.88 13.34
N PRO A 134 -14.06 -15.81 12.70
CA PRO A 134 -14.72 -14.53 12.42
C PRO A 134 -14.97 -13.76 13.71
N HIS A 135 -14.62 -12.47 13.74
CA HIS A 135 -14.92 -11.59 14.87
C HIS A 135 -16.40 -11.27 14.98
N ASP A 136 -17.08 -11.27 13.85
CA ASP A 136 -18.51 -11.02 13.77
C ASP A 136 -19.31 -12.24 14.25
N LEU A 137 -20.14 -12.01 15.28
CA LEU A 137 -21.02 -13.04 15.85
C LEU A 137 -21.96 -13.65 14.81
N THR A 138 -22.36 -12.87 13.80
CA THR A 138 -23.25 -13.32 12.73
C THR A 138 -22.56 -14.36 11.83
N ASN A 139 -21.27 -14.17 11.55
CA ASN A 139 -20.49 -15.11 10.75
C ASN A 139 -20.04 -16.34 11.54
N ARG A 140 -19.99 -16.27 12.91
CA ARG A 140 -19.73 -17.44 13.76
C ARG A 140 -20.87 -18.44 13.81
N THR A 141 -22.11 -17.98 13.58
CA THR A 141 -23.31 -18.83 13.61
C THR A 141 -23.60 -19.49 12.27
N LEU A 142 -22.91 -19.11 11.20
CA LEU A 142 -23.08 -19.65 9.84
C LEU A 142 -21.98 -20.64 9.43
N SER A 143 -20.97 -20.82 10.28
CA SER A 143 -19.89 -21.79 10.12
C SER A 143 -20.05 -22.96 11.09
#